data_18a98883087d0504e48e78788d3eb07a
#
_entry.id   18a98883087d0504e48e78788d3eb07a
#
_cell.length_a   1.000
_cell.length_b   1.000
_cell.length_c   1.000
_cell.angle_alpha   90.00
_cell.angle_beta   90.00
_cell.angle_gamma   90.00
#
_symmetry.space_group_name_H-M   'P 1'
#
loop_
_entity.id
_entity.type
_entity.pdbx_description
1 polymer ?
#
loop_
_entity_poly.entity_id
_entity_poly.type
_entity_poly.pdbx_seq_one_letter_code
_entity_poly.pdbx_strand_id
1 'polypeptide(L)'
;MNVGGSSSIIEFRGLSRDEQEAILDYLSEFELYDVVEAGDKEYVLVHVGLDNFVQERSLSDYDLSEILFHKPDYEIRYFKDKYLVTGHTPTRVAYAAERGVLLEELTSEEYQDVIFKKNNHIAIDCGASFGGKLGCICLDTLEEYYV
;
A
#
# COMPACT_ATOMS: atom_id res chain seq x y z
N MET A 1 -12.18 1.97 14.63
CA MET A 1 -10.97 1.18 14.35
C MET A 1 -9.79 1.95 14.90
N ASN A 2 -8.94 1.34 15.73
CA ASN A 2 -7.76 2.03 16.26
C ASN A 2 -6.63 1.86 15.25
N VAL A 3 -6.39 2.87 14.43
CA VAL A 3 -5.41 2.82 13.33
C VAL A 3 -3.96 3.04 13.79
N GLY A 4 -3.69 2.97 15.09
CA GLY A 4 -2.38 3.32 15.66
C GLY A 4 -2.18 4.83 15.76
N GLY A 5 -0.95 5.27 15.99
CA GLY A 5 -0.57 6.69 16.02
C GLY A 5 -1.02 7.47 17.25
N SER A 6 -1.73 6.88 18.21
CA SER A 6 -2.18 7.59 19.42
C SER A 6 -1.01 8.14 20.25
N SER A 7 0.10 7.39 20.35
CA SER A 7 1.32 7.85 21.03
C SER A 7 1.94 9.04 20.29
N SER A 8 2.07 8.95 18.97
CA SER A 8 2.63 10.04 18.14
C SER A 8 1.79 11.32 18.23
N ILE A 9 0.45 11.19 18.28
CA ILE A 9 -0.43 12.35 18.49
C ILE A 9 -0.23 12.98 19.87
N ILE A 10 -0.04 12.16 20.91
CA ILE A 10 0.21 12.67 22.28
C ILE A 10 1.56 13.39 22.32
N GLU A 11 2.60 12.80 21.75
CA GLU A 11 3.93 13.40 21.65
C GLU A 11 3.89 14.71 20.86
N PHE A 12 3.27 14.72 19.68
CA PHE A 12 3.09 15.91 18.86
C PHE A 12 2.39 17.04 19.59
N ARG A 13 1.32 16.75 20.37
CA ARG A 13 0.61 17.75 21.17
C ARG A 13 1.43 18.30 22.34
N GLY A 14 2.46 17.58 22.77
CA GLY A 14 3.39 18.03 23.81
C GLY A 14 4.50 18.95 23.31
N LEU A 15 4.67 19.07 21.98
CA LEU A 15 5.67 19.94 21.36
C LEU A 15 5.26 21.42 21.42
N SER A 16 6.24 22.30 21.30
CA SER A 16 5.99 23.73 21.10
C SER A 16 5.27 23.97 19.76
N ARG A 17 4.65 25.14 19.61
CA ARG A 17 3.95 25.50 18.38
C ARG A 17 4.88 25.51 17.16
N ASP A 18 6.09 26.06 17.31
CA ASP A 18 7.08 26.13 16.25
C ASP A 18 7.53 24.74 15.80
N GLU A 19 7.71 23.79 16.73
CA GLU A 19 8.03 22.40 16.41
C GLU A 19 6.85 21.69 15.71
N GLN A 20 5.62 21.94 16.14
CA GLN A 20 4.42 21.39 15.47
C GLN A 20 4.30 21.91 14.04
N GLU A 21 4.49 23.23 13.83
CA GLU A 21 4.46 23.83 12.50
C GLU A 21 5.56 23.25 11.61
N ALA A 22 6.79 23.12 12.10
CA ALA A 22 7.91 22.55 11.35
C ALA A 22 7.64 21.06 10.94
N ILE A 23 7.01 20.27 11.80
CA ILE A 23 6.63 18.88 11.48
C ILE A 23 5.54 18.87 10.41
N LEU A 24 4.52 19.72 10.52
CA LEU A 24 3.44 19.78 9.53
C LEU A 24 3.95 20.24 8.17
N ASP A 25 4.85 21.23 8.13
CA ASP A 25 5.50 21.70 6.91
C ASP A 25 6.29 20.55 6.24
N TYR A 26 7.09 19.83 7.04
CA TYR A 26 7.83 18.66 6.55
C TYR A 26 6.92 17.56 5.99
N LEU A 27 5.82 17.24 6.68
CA LEU A 27 4.86 16.23 6.21
C LEU A 27 4.11 16.68 4.95
N SER A 28 3.93 17.98 4.76
CA SER A 28 3.28 18.51 3.54
C SER A 28 4.11 18.34 2.26
N GLU A 29 5.41 18.07 2.41
CA GLU A 29 6.32 17.80 1.29
C GLU A 29 6.25 16.33 0.80
N PHE A 30 5.55 15.44 1.53
CA PHE A 30 5.43 14.03 1.14
C PHE A 30 4.43 13.85 0.01
N GLU A 31 4.87 13.16 -1.02
CA GLU A 31 4.02 12.78 -2.12
C GLU A 31 3.03 11.68 -1.70
N LEU A 32 1.79 11.77 -2.16
CA LEU A 32 0.75 10.76 -1.91
C LEU A 32 0.90 9.53 -2.80
N TYR A 33 1.50 9.71 -3.95
CA TYR A 33 1.79 8.67 -4.93
C TYR A 33 3.06 9.02 -5.69
N ASP A 34 3.63 8.02 -6.34
CA ASP A 34 4.70 8.24 -7.31
C ASP A 34 4.42 7.42 -8.58
N VAL A 35 4.96 7.83 -9.71
CA VAL A 35 4.88 7.11 -10.98
C VAL A 35 6.28 6.90 -11.50
N VAL A 36 6.70 5.65 -11.52
CA VAL A 36 8.04 5.27 -11.95
C VAL A 36 7.99 4.43 -13.23
N GLU A 37 8.94 4.67 -14.11
CA GLU A 37 9.19 3.81 -15.28
C GLU A 37 10.28 2.81 -14.95
N ALA A 38 10.04 1.52 -15.23
CA ALA A 38 11.01 0.47 -15.08
C ALA A 38 10.87 -0.53 -16.22
N GLY A 39 11.95 -0.77 -16.96
CA GLY A 39 11.89 -1.52 -18.22
C GLY A 39 11.04 -0.80 -19.24
N ASP A 40 9.98 -1.47 -19.72
CA ASP A 40 9.01 -0.94 -20.69
C ASP A 40 7.63 -0.66 -20.08
N LYS A 41 7.56 -0.51 -18.74
CA LYS A 41 6.32 -0.41 -17.99
C LYS A 41 6.31 0.79 -17.05
N GLU A 42 5.11 1.29 -16.79
CA GLU A 42 4.86 2.28 -15.74
C GLU A 42 4.24 1.62 -14.50
N TYR A 43 4.67 2.09 -13.34
CA TYR A 43 4.20 1.64 -12.03
C TYR A 43 3.71 2.83 -11.23
N VAL A 44 2.47 2.78 -10.79
CA VAL A 44 1.87 3.76 -9.87
C VAL A 44 2.06 3.22 -8.46
N LEU A 45 2.84 3.93 -7.65
CA LEU A 45 3.14 3.55 -6.28
C LEU A 45 2.24 4.34 -5.35
N VAL A 46 1.45 3.67 -4.52
CA VAL A 46 0.60 4.29 -3.49
C VAL A 46 0.70 3.53 -2.19
N HIS A 47 0.38 4.18 -1.06
CA HIS A 47 0.49 3.54 0.25
C HIS A 47 -0.51 2.39 0.42
N VAL A 48 -1.81 2.63 0.24
CA VAL A 48 -2.85 1.61 0.45
C VAL A 48 -3.54 1.21 -0.85
N GLY A 49 -4.07 2.17 -1.60
CA GLY A 49 -4.83 1.91 -2.80
C GLY A 49 -5.42 3.18 -3.40
N LEU A 50 -6.40 3.02 -4.28
CA LEU A 50 -7.17 4.11 -4.89
C LEU A 50 -8.65 3.82 -4.65
N ASP A 51 -9.25 4.49 -3.66
CA ASP A 51 -10.69 4.37 -3.42
C ASP A 51 -11.50 5.12 -4.48
N ASN A 52 -12.73 4.70 -4.70
CA ASN A 52 -13.61 5.29 -5.72
C ASN A 52 -12.92 5.38 -7.10
N PHE A 53 -12.16 4.34 -7.45
CA PHE A 53 -11.37 4.34 -8.68
C PHE A 53 -12.23 4.49 -9.93
N VAL A 54 -11.85 5.46 -10.77
CA VAL A 54 -12.40 5.66 -12.11
C VAL A 54 -11.24 5.76 -13.08
N GLN A 55 -11.28 4.99 -14.17
CA GLN A 55 -10.15 4.82 -15.08
C GLN A 55 -9.62 6.11 -15.71
N GLU A 56 -10.50 7.08 -15.94
CA GLU A 56 -10.18 8.38 -16.56
C GLU A 56 -9.84 9.46 -15.52
N ARG A 57 -9.93 9.16 -14.22
CA ARG A 57 -9.62 10.10 -13.14
C ARG A 57 -8.12 10.27 -13.01
N SER A 58 -7.65 11.53 -12.99
CA SER A 58 -6.24 11.82 -12.75
C SER A 58 -5.83 11.40 -11.33
N LEU A 59 -4.59 10.92 -11.15
CA LEU A 59 -4.05 10.62 -9.82
C LEU A 59 -4.02 11.84 -8.91
N SER A 60 -3.82 13.03 -9.45
CA SER A 60 -3.85 14.30 -8.72
C SER A 60 -5.23 14.69 -8.18
N ASP A 61 -6.30 14.04 -8.64
CA ASP A 61 -7.67 14.34 -8.22
C ASP A 61 -8.12 13.47 -7.03
N TYR A 62 -7.29 12.50 -6.62
CA TYR A 62 -7.55 11.69 -5.43
C TYR A 62 -7.13 12.46 -4.17
N ASP A 63 -7.99 12.46 -3.18
CA ASP A 63 -7.65 13.06 -1.90
C ASP A 63 -6.86 12.10 -0.98
N LEU A 64 -6.32 12.67 0.10
CA LEU A 64 -5.53 11.93 1.09
C LEU A 64 -6.28 10.69 1.63
N SER A 65 -7.58 10.81 1.85
CA SER A 65 -8.36 9.72 2.45
C SER A 65 -8.56 8.56 1.48
N GLU A 66 -8.69 8.84 0.19
CA GLU A 66 -8.86 7.84 -0.86
C GLU A 66 -7.58 7.01 -1.10
N ILE A 67 -6.40 7.61 -0.82
CA ILE A 67 -5.09 6.95 -1.03
C ILE A 67 -4.61 6.22 0.22
N LEU A 68 -4.91 6.75 1.44
CA LEU A 68 -4.29 6.26 2.67
C LEU A 68 -5.17 5.34 3.53
N PHE A 69 -6.48 5.27 3.31
CA PHE A 69 -7.36 4.60 4.28
C PHE A 69 -8.21 3.47 3.73
N HIS A 70 -8.32 3.32 2.42
CA HIS A 70 -9.20 2.32 1.81
C HIS A 70 -8.41 1.18 1.20
N LYS A 71 -8.80 -0.05 1.56
CA LYS A 71 -8.19 -1.26 1.02
C LYS A 71 -8.38 -1.34 -0.49
N PRO A 72 -7.38 -1.79 -1.23
CA PRO A 72 -7.53 -2.00 -2.67
C PRO A 72 -8.51 -3.14 -2.97
N ASP A 73 -9.19 -3.02 -4.09
CA ASP A 73 -9.97 -4.12 -4.66
C ASP A 73 -9.06 -4.94 -5.59
N TYR A 74 -8.75 -6.17 -5.19
CA TYR A 74 -7.89 -7.06 -5.96
C TYR A 74 -8.57 -7.70 -7.18
N GLU A 75 -9.90 -7.56 -7.31
CA GLU A 75 -10.66 -8.12 -8.43
C GLU A 75 -10.69 -7.19 -9.64
N ILE A 76 -10.48 -5.89 -9.45
CA ILE A 76 -10.45 -4.93 -10.56
C ILE A 76 -9.04 -4.77 -11.15
N ARG A 77 -8.99 -4.41 -12.42
CA ARG A 77 -7.78 -3.94 -13.08
C ARG A 77 -7.78 -2.43 -13.07
N TYR A 78 -6.97 -1.83 -12.19
CA TYR A 78 -6.91 -0.36 -12.03
C TYR A 78 -6.48 0.34 -13.34
N PHE A 79 -5.43 -0.11 -13.97
CA PHE A 79 -4.91 0.51 -15.20
C PHE A 79 -4.81 -0.51 -16.33
N LYS A 80 -5.02 -0.07 -17.58
CA LYS A 80 -4.89 -0.92 -18.76
C LYS A 80 -3.44 -1.25 -19.10
N ASP A 81 -2.57 -0.26 -18.97
CA ASP A 81 -1.19 -0.22 -19.45
C ASP A 81 -0.15 0.00 -18.35
N LYS A 82 -0.58 0.24 -17.11
CA LYS A 82 0.29 0.46 -15.95
C LYS A 82 0.02 -0.60 -14.88
N TYR A 83 0.95 -0.68 -13.94
CA TYR A 83 0.80 -1.47 -12.72
C TYR A 83 0.47 -0.58 -11.53
N LEU A 84 -0.38 -1.04 -10.63
CA LEU A 84 -0.56 -0.46 -9.30
C LEU A 84 0.32 -1.22 -8.31
N VAL A 85 1.13 -0.52 -7.51
CA VAL A 85 1.92 -1.13 -6.42
C VAL A 85 1.43 -0.57 -5.10
N THR A 86 1.08 -1.45 -4.16
CA THR A 86 0.54 -1.06 -2.85
C THR A 86 1.26 -1.77 -1.70
N GLY A 87 1.27 -1.11 -0.52
CA GLY A 87 1.70 -1.67 0.74
C GLY A 87 0.56 -1.76 1.76
N HIS A 88 0.83 -1.50 3.03
CA HIS A 88 -0.10 -1.31 4.16
C HIS A 88 -1.04 -2.48 4.48
N THR A 89 -1.68 -3.07 3.48
CA THR A 89 -2.59 -4.21 3.67
C THR A 89 -1.79 -5.50 3.46
N PRO A 90 -1.58 -6.30 4.52
CA PRO A 90 -0.81 -7.53 4.38
C PRO A 90 -1.36 -8.46 3.30
N THR A 91 -0.49 -9.01 2.47
CA THR A 91 -0.85 -9.84 1.31
C THR A 91 -1.71 -11.05 1.66
N ARG A 92 -1.62 -11.55 2.90
CA ARG A 92 -2.53 -12.60 3.39
C ARG A 92 -4.01 -12.22 3.27
N VAL A 93 -4.35 -10.92 3.32
CA VAL A 93 -5.72 -10.43 3.12
C VAL A 93 -6.14 -10.62 1.67
N ALA A 94 -5.25 -10.35 0.71
CA ALA A 94 -5.48 -10.58 -0.71
C ALA A 94 -5.64 -12.08 -1.03
N TYR A 95 -4.78 -12.93 -0.46
CA TYR A 95 -4.87 -14.40 -0.61
C TYR A 95 -6.17 -14.97 -0.01
N ALA A 96 -6.61 -14.49 1.16
CA ALA A 96 -7.87 -14.91 1.75
C ALA A 96 -9.06 -14.51 0.86
N ALA A 97 -9.07 -13.28 0.35
CA ALA A 97 -10.10 -12.79 -0.57
C ALA A 97 -10.15 -13.61 -1.87
N GLU A 98 -8.99 -13.90 -2.47
CA GLU A 98 -8.92 -14.70 -3.70
C GLU A 98 -9.47 -16.12 -3.53
N ARG A 99 -9.28 -16.72 -2.36
CA ARG A 99 -9.77 -18.06 -2.04
C ARG A 99 -11.20 -18.10 -1.50
N GLY A 100 -11.76 -16.93 -1.19
CA GLY A 100 -13.10 -16.82 -0.61
C GLY A 100 -13.20 -17.41 0.81
N VAL A 101 -12.10 -17.35 1.59
CA VAL A 101 -12.02 -17.84 2.96
C VAL A 101 -11.84 -16.66 3.93
N LEU A 102 -12.16 -16.88 5.22
CA LEU A 102 -11.88 -15.91 6.25
C LEU A 102 -10.37 -15.87 6.53
N LEU A 103 -9.87 -14.69 6.95
CA LEU A 103 -8.44 -14.50 7.19
C LEU A 103 -7.88 -15.46 8.27
N GLU A 104 -8.68 -15.76 9.28
CA GLU A 104 -8.35 -16.73 10.34
C GLU A 104 -8.30 -18.19 9.89
N GLU A 105 -8.89 -18.50 8.74
CA GLU A 105 -8.89 -19.83 8.14
C GLU A 105 -7.67 -20.05 7.24
N LEU A 106 -6.98 -18.97 6.83
CA LEU A 106 -5.83 -19.04 5.95
C LEU A 106 -4.57 -19.45 6.75
N THR A 107 -3.95 -20.55 6.37
CA THR A 107 -2.71 -21.02 7.00
C THR A 107 -1.47 -20.39 6.36
N SER A 108 -0.36 -20.29 7.11
CA SER A 108 0.91 -19.77 6.59
C SER A 108 1.50 -20.63 5.46
N GLU A 109 1.16 -21.91 5.41
CA GLU A 109 1.56 -22.81 4.31
C GLU A 109 0.87 -22.44 2.99
N GLU A 110 -0.29 -21.80 3.05
CA GLU A 110 -1.10 -21.45 1.90
C GLU A 110 -0.72 -20.14 1.24
N TYR A 111 -0.23 -19.13 1.99
CA TYR A 111 0.11 -17.81 1.43
C TYR A 111 1.60 -17.46 1.55
N GLN A 112 2.37 -18.11 2.44
CA GLN A 112 3.83 -18.04 2.57
C GLN A 112 4.42 -16.64 2.81
N ASP A 113 3.62 -15.63 3.18
CA ASP A 113 4.06 -14.24 3.35
C ASP A 113 4.86 -13.72 2.15
N VAL A 114 4.28 -13.83 0.97
CA VAL A 114 4.91 -13.39 -0.29
C VAL A 114 4.10 -12.30 -0.98
N ILE A 115 4.72 -11.61 -1.93
CA ILE A 115 4.09 -10.59 -2.77
C ILE A 115 2.90 -11.20 -3.52
N PHE A 116 1.78 -10.47 -3.54
CA PHE A 116 0.58 -10.86 -4.25
C PHE A 116 0.46 -10.08 -5.56
N LYS A 117 0.17 -10.78 -6.65
CA LYS A 117 0.04 -10.17 -7.99
C LYS A 117 -1.24 -10.63 -8.66
N LYS A 118 -2.09 -9.68 -9.05
CA LYS A 118 -3.34 -9.95 -9.79
C LYS A 118 -3.78 -8.68 -10.54
N ASN A 119 -4.31 -8.82 -11.75
CA ASN A 119 -4.94 -7.73 -12.52
C ASN A 119 -4.07 -6.46 -12.67
N ASN A 120 -2.76 -6.59 -12.93
CA ASN A 120 -1.78 -5.50 -12.93
C ASN A 120 -1.65 -4.79 -11.56
N HIS A 121 -2.01 -5.45 -10.48
CA HIS A 121 -1.81 -4.99 -9.11
C HIS A 121 -0.74 -5.85 -8.44
N ILE A 122 0.22 -5.20 -7.77
CA ILE A 122 1.31 -5.79 -7.01
C ILE A 122 1.19 -5.30 -5.57
N ALA A 123 0.78 -6.17 -4.64
CA ALA A 123 0.73 -5.86 -3.21
C ALA A 123 2.00 -6.41 -2.54
N ILE A 124 2.79 -5.53 -1.89
CA ILE A 124 4.13 -5.87 -1.40
C ILE A 124 4.24 -5.99 0.12
N ASP A 125 3.20 -5.68 0.87
CA ASP A 125 3.21 -5.86 2.33
C ASP A 125 3.08 -7.34 2.70
N CYS A 126 4.20 -8.01 2.88
CA CYS A 126 4.25 -9.43 3.25
C CYS A 126 4.08 -9.66 4.77
N GLY A 127 3.60 -8.66 5.51
CA GLY A 127 3.23 -8.79 6.92
C GLY A 127 4.40 -8.77 7.91
N ALA A 128 5.52 -8.13 7.58
CA ALA A 128 6.71 -8.08 8.45
C ALA A 128 6.39 -7.60 9.88
N SER A 129 5.52 -6.60 10.05
CA SER A 129 5.07 -6.10 11.36
C SER A 129 4.23 -7.11 12.16
N PHE A 130 3.78 -8.19 11.54
CA PHE A 130 3.00 -9.28 12.14
C PHE A 130 3.78 -10.60 12.20
N GLY A 131 5.11 -10.55 12.03
CA GLY A 131 5.98 -11.72 12.04
C GLY A 131 6.06 -12.46 10.70
N GLY A 132 5.51 -11.88 9.62
CA GLY A 132 5.72 -12.32 8.25
C GLY A 132 7.06 -11.84 7.69
N LYS A 133 7.23 -11.90 6.38
CA LYS A 133 8.46 -11.49 5.69
C LYS A 133 8.48 -10.00 5.37
N LEU A 134 9.67 -9.42 5.25
CA LEU A 134 9.86 -8.17 4.55
C LEU A 134 10.09 -8.49 3.07
N GLY A 135 9.13 -8.10 2.21
CA GLY A 135 9.19 -8.31 0.76
C GLY A 135 9.75 -7.09 0.03
N CYS A 136 10.54 -7.34 -0.99
CA CYS A 136 11.02 -6.34 -1.93
C CYS A 136 10.91 -6.88 -3.37
N ILE A 137 10.59 -6.04 -4.34
CA ILE A 137 10.52 -6.40 -5.75
C ILE A 137 11.36 -5.44 -6.59
N CYS A 138 12.16 -5.99 -7.50
CA CYS A 138 12.81 -5.23 -8.54
C CYS A 138 11.81 -5.00 -9.69
N LEU A 139 11.44 -3.75 -9.95
CA LEU A 139 10.42 -3.44 -10.96
C LEU A 139 10.90 -3.67 -12.40
N ASP A 140 12.21 -3.63 -12.68
CA ASP A 140 12.77 -3.92 -13.99
C ASP A 140 12.65 -5.40 -14.38
N THR A 141 12.91 -6.30 -13.42
CA THR A 141 12.98 -7.75 -13.65
C THR A 141 11.80 -8.51 -13.07
N LEU A 142 11.01 -7.89 -12.20
CA LEU A 142 9.97 -8.50 -11.35
C LEU A 142 10.51 -9.60 -10.42
N GLU A 143 11.82 -9.59 -10.16
CA GLU A 143 12.46 -10.48 -9.19
C GLU A 143 12.10 -10.06 -7.76
N GLU A 144 11.76 -11.04 -6.94
CA GLU A 144 11.29 -10.85 -5.57
C GLU A 144 12.36 -11.29 -4.58
N TYR A 145 12.53 -10.51 -3.52
CA TYR A 145 13.47 -10.76 -2.44
C TYR A 145 12.73 -10.73 -1.11
N TYR A 146 13.11 -11.61 -0.19
CA TYR A 146 12.45 -11.77 1.11
C TYR A 146 13.46 -11.94 2.23
N VAL A 147 13.16 -11.28 3.38
CA VAL A 147 13.93 -11.41 4.63
C VAL A 147 12.98 -11.79 5.78
#